data_63d3257943b7c62ab7038b827720c329
#
_entry.id   63d3257943b7c62ab7038b827720c329
#
_cell.length_a   1.000
_cell.length_b   1.000
_cell.length_c   1.000
_cell.angle_alpha   90.00
_cell.angle_beta   90.00
_cell.angle_gamma   90.00
#
_symmetry.space_group_name_H-M   'P 1'
#
loop_
_entity.id
_entity.type
_entity.pdbx_description
1 polymer ?
#
loop_
_entity_poly.entity_id
_entity_poly.type
_entity_poly.pdbx_seq_one_letter_code
_entity_poly.pdbx_strand_id
1 'polypeptide(L)' 'MSERHTGTVKWFNERKGYGFIAQENGDDVFVHYREIRGEGFKTLAAGQQVEFGLVTRDKRTAAEDVVPTD' A
#
# COMPACT_ATOMS: atom_id res chain seq x y z
N MET A 1 -9.79 -9.49 14.73
CA MET A 1 -10.08 -9.10 13.34
C MET A 1 -9.26 -7.92 12.95
N SER A 2 -8.63 -8.01 11.82
CA SER A 2 -7.82 -6.89 11.34
C SER A 2 -8.72 -5.86 10.68
N GLU A 3 -8.49 -4.60 11.00
CA GLU A 3 -9.15 -3.50 10.32
C GLU A 3 -8.54 -3.31 8.95
N ARG A 4 -9.41 -3.03 7.98
CA ARG A 4 -8.94 -2.70 6.65
C ARG A 4 -9.10 -1.20 6.42
N HIS A 5 -8.15 -0.64 5.71
CA HIS A 5 -8.13 0.78 5.39
C HIS A 5 -8.11 0.95 3.88
N THR A 6 -8.57 2.10 3.42
CA THR A 6 -8.50 2.42 2.00
C THR A 6 -7.62 3.64 1.80
N GLY A 7 -6.99 3.70 0.65
CA GLY A 7 -6.13 4.82 0.31
C GLY A 7 -5.89 4.90 -1.17
N THR A 8 -5.14 5.92 -1.55
CA THR A 8 -4.78 6.16 -2.94
C THR A 8 -3.27 6.12 -3.06
N VAL A 9 -2.77 5.37 -4.04
CA VAL A 9 -1.33 5.26 -4.27
C VAL A 9 -0.80 6.61 -4.71
N LYS A 10 0.20 7.14 -3.99
CA LYS A 10 0.86 8.38 -4.37
C LYS A 10 1.84 8.13 -5.50
N TRP A 11 2.67 7.12 -5.30
CA TRP A 11 3.61 6.67 -6.32
C TRP A 11 4.13 5.30 -5.93
N PHE A 12 4.63 4.58 -6.90
CA PHE A 12 5.24 3.28 -6.67
C PHE A 12 6.38 3.08 -7.64
N ASN A 13 7.54 2.71 -7.11
CA ASN A 13 8.74 2.46 -7.92
C ASN A 13 8.87 0.95 -8.13
N GLU A 14 8.52 0.49 -9.31
CA GLU A 14 8.54 -0.95 -9.58
C GLU A 14 9.93 -1.55 -9.64
N ARG A 15 10.92 -0.73 -9.89
CA ARG A 15 12.32 -1.22 -9.90
C ARG A 15 12.80 -1.49 -8.49
N LYS A 16 12.49 -0.60 -7.56
CA LYS A 16 12.89 -0.73 -6.18
C LYS A 16 11.90 -1.57 -5.38
N GLY A 17 10.68 -1.70 -5.88
CA GLY A 17 9.66 -2.53 -5.26
C GLY A 17 8.95 -1.91 -4.08
N TYR A 18 8.85 -0.58 -4.01
CA TYR A 18 8.15 0.08 -2.91
C TYR A 18 7.55 1.40 -3.35
N GLY A 19 6.67 1.91 -2.51
CA GLY A 19 6.03 3.17 -2.76
C GLY A 19 5.29 3.65 -1.54
N PHE A 20 4.37 4.59 -1.74
CA PHE A 20 3.59 5.16 -0.66
C PHE A 20 2.12 5.27 -1.05
N ILE A 21 1.27 5.08 -0.06
CA ILE A 21 -0.18 5.19 -0.18
C ILE A 21 -0.62 6.36 0.69
N ALA A 22 -1.42 7.26 0.13
CA ALA A 22 -2.00 8.36 0.90
C ALA A 22 -3.30 7.90 1.53
N GLN A 23 -3.40 8.04 2.83
CA GLN A 23 -4.63 7.75 3.56
C GLN A 23 -5.55 8.96 3.56
N GLU A 24 -6.83 8.73 3.81
CA GLU A 24 -7.80 9.82 3.89
C GLU A 24 -7.47 10.82 4.98
N ASN A 25 -6.85 10.38 6.06
CA ASN A 25 -6.45 11.28 7.13
C ASN A 25 -5.18 12.08 6.83
N GLY A 26 -4.61 11.88 5.65
CA GLY A 26 -3.45 12.65 5.21
C GLY A 26 -2.10 12.04 5.49
N ASP A 27 -2.04 10.96 6.24
CA ASP A 27 -0.77 10.29 6.53
C ASP A 27 -0.38 9.35 5.40
N ASP A 28 0.89 9.37 5.03
CA ASP A 28 1.42 8.46 4.02
C ASP A 28 1.83 7.14 4.68
N VAL A 29 1.58 6.06 3.96
CA VAL A 29 1.88 4.71 4.43
C VAL A 29 2.83 4.05 3.45
N PHE A 30 3.91 3.49 3.96
CA PHE A 30 4.88 2.75 3.15
C PHE A 30 4.27 1.43 2.67
N VAL A 31 4.53 1.07 1.42
CA VAL A 31 4.09 -0.21 0.86
C VAL A 31 5.25 -0.85 0.11
N HIS A 32 5.45 -2.14 0.35
CA HIS A 32 6.48 -2.94 -0.33
C HIS A 32 5.79 -3.94 -1.25
N TYR A 33 6.44 -4.30 -2.37
CA TYR A 33 5.81 -5.20 -3.34
C TYR A 33 5.41 -6.54 -2.74
N ARG A 34 6.09 -6.97 -1.69
CA ARG A 34 5.75 -8.23 -0.99
C ARG A 34 4.37 -8.18 -0.36
N GLU A 35 3.89 -6.99 -0.06
CA GLU A 35 2.61 -6.83 0.61
C GLU A 35 1.46 -6.67 -0.37
N ILE A 36 1.73 -6.64 -1.65
CA ILE A 36 0.69 -6.54 -2.67
C ILE A 36 0.19 -7.94 -3.00
N ARG A 37 -1.10 -8.15 -2.82
CA ARG A 37 -1.72 -9.43 -3.19
C ARG A 37 -1.86 -9.54 -4.69
N GLY A 38 -1.82 -10.77 -5.17
CA GLY A 38 -2.05 -11.07 -6.55
C GLY A 38 -0.96 -11.92 -7.15
N GLU A 39 -1.22 -12.39 -8.35
CA GLU A 39 -0.26 -13.19 -9.10
C GLU A 39 0.38 -12.34 -10.17
N GLY A 40 1.57 -12.73 -10.59
CA GLY A 40 2.28 -12.07 -11.64
C GLY A 40 3.01 -10.83 -11.17
N PHE A 41 3.02 -9.82 -12.00
CA PHE A 41 3.77 -8.62 -11.75
C PHE A 41 3.09 -7.73 -10.71
N LYS A 42 3.70 -7.58 -9.57
CA LYS A 42 3.12 -6.84 -8.46
C LYS A 42 3.57 -5.39 -8.48
N THR A 43 2.71 -4.55 -9.01
CA THR A 43 2.99 -3.11 -9.09
C THR A 43 1.70 -2.33 -8.85
N LEU A 44 1.87 -1.08 -8.48
CA LEU A 44 0.75 -0.17 -8.26
C LEU A 44 0.94 1.07 -9.13
N ALA A 45 -0.16 1.64 -9.58
CA ALA A 45 -0.12 2.87 -10.38
C ALA A 45 -0.48 4.06 -9.50
N ALA A 46 0.14 5.21 -9.75
CA ALA A 46 -0.19 6.43 -9.04
C ALA A 46 -1.67 6.77 -9.28
N GLY A 47 -2.38 7.09 -8.20
CA GLY A 47 -3.80 7.38 -8.26
C GLY A 47 -4.71 6.17 -8.10
N GLN A 48 -4.14 4.98 -8.04
CA GLN A 48 -4.92 3.75 -7.90
C GLN A 48 -5.48 3.64 -6.49
N GLN A 49 -6.73 3.18 -6.38
CA GLN A 49 -7.36 2.94 -5.10
C GLN A 49 -7.00 1.55 -4.59
N VAL A 50 -6.65 1.47 -3.33
CA VAL A 50 -6.24 0.20 -2.73
C VAL A 50 -6.84 0.05 -1.33
N GLU A 51 -6.93 -1.19 -0.89
CA GLU A 51 -7.35 -1.54 0.46
C GLU A 51 -6.21 -2.31 1.11
N PHE A 52 -5.96 -2.03 2.37
CA PHE A 52 -4.78 -2.61 3.03
C PHE A 52 -4.97 -2.65 4.55
N GLY A 53 -4.12 -3.43 5.21
CA GLY A 53 -4.01 -3.41 6.66
C GLY A 53 -2.83 -2.54 7.08
N LEU A 54 -2.89 -1.99 8.28
CA LEU A 54 -1.80 -1.17 8.82
C LEU A 54 -0.97 -1.97 9.80
N VAL A 55 0.34 -1.85 9.67
CA VAL A 55 1.27 -2.42 10.65
C VAL A 55 2.28 -1.35 11.01
N THR A 56 2.78 -1.41 12.24
CA THR A 56 3.82 -0.51 12.70
C THR A 56 5.10 -1.30 12.91
N ARG A 57 6.16 -0.90 12.23
CA ARG A 57 7.49 -1.52 12.35
C ARG A 57 8.52 -0.41 12.50
N ASP A 58 9.36 -0.54 13.53
CA ASP A 58 10.43 0.43 13.75
C ASP A 58 9.93 1.87 13.74
N LYS A 59 8.81 2.10 14.42
CA LYS A 59 8.17 3.42 14.54
C LYS A 59 7.64 3.96 13.21
N ARG A 60 7.52 3.12 12.20
CA ARG A 60 6.97 3.51 10.90
C ARG A 60 5.70 2.72 10.63
N THR A 61 4.75 3.39 10.01
CA THR A 61 3.52 2.73 9.60
C THR A 61 3.66 2.23 8.17
N ALA A 62 3.29 0.98 7.96
CA ALA A 62 3.38 0.34 6.65
C ALA A 62 2.07 -0.34 6.31
N ALA A 63 1.82 -0.50 5.02
CA ALA A 63 0.66 -1.25 4.53
C ALA A 63 1.02 -2.71 4.39
N GLU A 64 0.08 -3.59 4.71
CA GLU A 64 0.22 -5.01 4.48
C GLU A 64 -1.01 -5.53 3.76
N ASP A 65 -0.84 -6.61 3.04
CA ASP A 65 -1.96 -7.29 2.39
C ASP A 65 -2.75 -6.33 1.50
N VAL A 66 -2.04 -5.64 0.63
CA VAL A 66 -2.61 -4.59 -0.21
C VAL A 66 -3.35 -5.19 -1.40
N VAL A 67 -4.59 -4.75 -1.59
CA VAL A 67 -5.45 -5.24 -2.66
C VAL A 67 -6.00 -4.05 -3.44
N PRO A 68 -5.82 -4.01 -4.76
CA PRO A 68 -6.46 -2.98 -5.57
C PRO A 68 -7.98 -3.10 -5.51
N THR A 69 -8.66 -1.98 -5.40
CA THR A 69 -10.12 -1.95 -5.28
C THR A 69 -10.84 -1.44 -6.52
N ASP A 70 -10.13 -0.90 -7.50
CA ASP A 70 -10.74 -0.40 -8.73
C ASP A 70 -10.51 -1.29 -9.93
#